data_7d62c39b7a941dd33aa27a2778818892
#
_entry.id   7d62c39b7a941dd33aa27a2778818892
#
_cell.length_a   1.000
_cell.length_b   1.000
_cell.length_c   1.000
_cell.angle_alpha   90.00
_cell.angle_beta   90.00
_cell.angle_gamma   90.00
#
_symmetry.space_group_name_H-M   'P 1'
#
loop_
_entity.id
_entity.type
_entity.pdbx_description
1 polymer ?
#
loop_
_entity_poly.entity_id
_entity_poly.type
_entity_poly.pdbx_seq_one_letter_code
_entity_poly.pdbx_strand_id
1 'polypeptide(L)'
;MFVCALVLAVGLAAVMGILYSNFDGQMRKELSKEAAYLAYGVEQQGVDYLKNIKDKSARITYIDQDGTVLFDNEADVSEMKNHSDRTEFQKAEKYGAGESSRYSDTLSEKTIYYALRLKDGTVLRLSLIHISEPTRQEAIS
;
A
#
# COMPACT_ATOMS: atom_id res chain seq x y z
N MET A 1 22.75 -35.22 -15.79
CA MET A 1 21.60 -35.20 -14.88
C MET A 1 21.68 -34.03 -13.91
N PHE A 2 22.74 -33.91 -13.14
CA PHE A 2 22.91 -32.81 -12.16
C PHE A 2 22.90 -31.41 -12.79
N VAL A 3 23.56 -31.22 -13.92
CA VAL A 3 23.66 -29.95 -14.63
C VAL A 3 22.28 -29.48 -15.14
N CYS A 4 21.48 -30.40 -15.67
CA CYS A 4 20.13 -30.08 -16.14
C CYS A 4 19.19 -29.64 -15.00
N ALA A 5 19.28 -30.31 -13.86
CA ALA A 5 18.49 -29.94 -12.68
C ALA A 5 18.89 -28.54 -12.15
N LEU A 6 20.19 -28.23 -12.14
CA LEU A 6 20.70 -26.93 -11.72
C LEU A 6 20.22 -25.80 -12.65
N VAL A 7 20.32 -26.04 -13.97
CA VAL A 7 19.88 -25.06 -14.98
C VAL A 7 18.36 -24.77 -14.84
N LEU A 8 17.56 -25.83 -14.64
CA LEU A 8 16.12 -25.68 -14.41
C LEU A 8 15.82 -24.91 -13.12
N ALA A 9 16.53 -25.20 -12.03
CA ALA A 9 16.34 -24.50 -10.76
C ALA A 9 16.68 -23.01 -10.87
N VAL A 10 17.81 -22.68 -11.52
CA VAL A 10 18.21 -21.28 -11.75
C VAL A 10 17.22 -20.57 -12.68
N GLY A 11 16.79 -21.23 -13.74
CA GLY A 11 15.78 -20.68 -14.64
C GLY A 11 14.46 -20.40 -13.94
N LEU A 12 13.99 -21.34 -13.12
CA LEU A 12 12.76 -21.15 -12.34
C LEU A 12 12.87 -20.00 -11.34
N ALA A 13 14.00 -19.92 -10.63
CA ALA A 13 14.24 -18.81 -9.69
C ALA A 13 14.27 -17.46 -10.40
N ALA A 14 14.89 -17.37 -11.58
CA ALA A 14 14.91 -16.15 -12.39
C ALA A 14 13.49 -15.74 -12.84
N VAL A 15 12.70 -16.69 -13.33
CA VAL A 15 11.31 -16.45 -13.75
C VAL A 15 10.48 -15.99 -12.56
N MET A 16 10.60 -16.64 -11.41
CA MET A 16 9.88 -16.24 -10.20
C MET A 16 10.27 -14.84 -9.74
N GLY A 17 11.55 -14.49 -9.81
CA GLY A 17 12.03 -13.15 -9.48
C GLY A 17 11.44 -12.07 -10.40
N ILE A 18 11.37 -12.33 -11.70
CA ILE A 18 10.78 -11.42 -12.69
C ILE A 18 9.28 -11.26 -12.43
N LEU A 19 8.56 -12.36 -12.21
CA LEU A 19 7.14 -12.34 -11.93
C LEU A 19 6.82 -11.55 -10.64
N TYR A 20 7.61 -11.78 -9.59
CA TYR A 20 7.46 -11.06 -8.33
C TYR A 20 7.67 -9.55 -8.49
N SER A 21 8.74 -9.16 -9.19
CA SER A 21 9.05 -7.75 -9.46
C SER A 21 7.95 -7.07 -10.29
N ASN A 22 7.45 -7.74 -11.32
CA ASN A 22 6.36 -7.23 -12.14
C ASN A 22 5.06 -7.07 -11.34
N PHE A 23 4.76 -8.04 -10.49
CA PHE A 23 3.57 -8.01 -9.64
C PHE A 23 3.63 -6.87 -8.62
N ASP A 24 4.78 -6.67 -7.96
CA ASP A 24 5.01 -5.56 -7.04
C ASP A 24 4.82 -4.19 -7.73
N GLY A 25 5.41 -4.02 -8.91
CA GLY A 25 5.25 -2.80 -9.71
C GLY A 25 3.80 -2.55 -10.15
N GLN A 26 3.07 -3.60 -10.50
CA GLN A 26 1.67 -3.51 -10.87
C GLN A 26 0.79 -3.10 -9.67
N MET A 27 1.03 -3.68 -8.49
CA MET A 27 0.32 -3.30 -7.27
C MET A 27 0.52 -1.83 -6.91
N ARG A 28 1.75 -1.33 -7.02
CA ARG A 28 2.07 0.09 -6.78
C ARG A 28 1.33 1.00 -7.76
N LYS A 29 1.29 0.62 -9.02
CA LYS A 29 0.58 1.36 -10.06
C LYS A 29 -0.93 1.39 -9.80
N GLU A 30 -1.52 0.28 -9.37
CA GLU A 30 -2.94 0.20 -9.01
C GLU A 30 -3.26 1.11 -7.81
N LEU A 31 -2.43 1.08 -6.75
CA LEU A 31 -2.60 1.97 -5.61
C LEU A 31 -2.53 3.44 -6.01
N SER A 32 -1.60 3.79 -6.88
CA SER A 32 -1.45 5.15 -7.40
C SER A 32 -2.70 5.63 -8.15
N LYS A 33 -3.28 4.79 -9.00
CA LYS A 33 -4.51 5.10 -9.72
C LYS A 33 -5.70 5.24 -8.78
N GLU A 34 -5.85 4.30 -7.87
CA GLU A 34 -6.93 4.32 -6.89
C GLU A 34 -6.85 5.58 -6.01
N ALA A 35 -5.65 5.93 -5.55
CA ALA A 35 -5.43 7.15 -4.78
C ALA A 35 -5.87 8.40 -5.56
N ALA A 36 -5.58 8.48 -6.84
CA ALA A 36 -5.99 9.60 -7.69
C ALA A 36 -7.52 9.72 -7.82
N TYR A 37 -8.22 8.60 -8.01
CA TYR A 37 -9.68 8.58 -8.05
C TYR A 37 -10.30 8.99 -6.73
N LEU A 38 -9.79 8.44 -5.62
CA LEU A 38 -10.29 8.77 -4.29
C LEU A 38 -10.02 10.23 -3.93
N ALA A 39 -8.85 10.75 -4.29
CA ALA A 39 -8.49 12.15 -4.08
C ALA A 39 -9.46 13.09 -4.78
N TYR A 40 -9.81 12.79 -6.02
CA TYR A 40 -10.82 13.55 -6.77
C TYR A 40 -12.16 13.56 -6.04
N GLY A 41 -12.63 12.41 -5.59
CA GLY A 41 -13.89 12.29 -4.83
C GLY A 41 -13.86 13.10 -3.53
N VAL A 42 -12.76 13.02 -2.79
CA VAL A 42 -12.58 13.77 -1.52
C VAL A 42 -12.52 15.28 -1.79
N GLU A 43 -11.86 15.72 -2.84
CA GLU A 43 -11.82 17.15 -3.20
C GLU A 43 -13.20 17.71 -3.55
N GLN A 44 -14.11 16.87 -4.08
CA GLN A 44 -15.48 17.28 -4.43
C GLN A 44 -16.47 17.19 -3.25
N GLN A 45 -16.37 16.17 -2.43
CA GLN A 45 -17.38 15.82 -1.42
C GLN A 45 -16.84 15.78 0.01
N GLY A 46 -15.55 15.98 0.22
CA GLY A 46 -14.90 15.88 1.52
C GLY A 46 -14.79 14.43 2.02
N VAL A 47 -14.53 14.28 3.31
CA VAL A 47 -14.33 12.98 3.96
C VAL A 47 -15.56 12.05 3.86
N ASP A 48 -16.75 12.59 3.68
CA ASP A 48 -17.97 11.79 3.53
C ASP A 48 -17.92 10.88 2.29
N TYR A 49 -17.20 11.29 1.26
CA TYR A 49 -16.93 10.42 0.11
C TYR A 49 -16.27 9.10 0.54
N LEU A 50 -15.28 9.16 1.40
CA LEU A 50 -14.56 7.98 1.90
C LEU A 50 -15.44 7.09 2.78
N LYS A 51 -16.31 7.69 3.59
CA LYS A 51 -17.25 6.95 4.46
C LYS A 51 -18.26 6.12 3.67
N ASN A 52 -18.58 6.53 2.46
CA ASN A 52 -19.56 5.88 1.60
C ASN A 52 -18.97 4.80 0.70
N ILE A 53 -17.65 4.62 0.68
CA ILE A 53 -16.98 3.58 -0.10
C ILE A 53 -17.22 2.22 0.55
N LYS A 54 -17.81 1.29 -0.23
CA LYS A 54 -18.10 -0.07 0.22
C LYS A 54 -16.97 -1.05 -0.07
N ASP A 55 -16.17 -0.78 -1.11
CA ASP A 55 -15.04 -1.61 -1.46
C ASP A 55 -13.88 -1.39 -0.48
N LYS A 56 -13.40 -2.48 0.11
CA LYS A 56 -12.30 -2.50 1.07
C LYS A 56 -11.08 -3.26 0.55
N SER A 57 -10.83 -3.18 -0.75
CA SER A 57 -9.66 -3.82 -1.37
C SER A 57 -8.34 -3.27 -0.83
N ALA A 58 -8.31 -1.99 -0.49
CA ALA A 58 -7.17 -1.35 0.16
C ALA A 58 -7.59 -0.69 1.47
N ARG A 59 -6.66 -0.58 2.40
CA ARG A 59 -6.84 0.26 3.58
C ARG A 59 -6.65 1.71 3.19
N ILE A 60 -7.61 2.55 3.55
CA ILE A 60 -7.63 3.98 3.24
C ILE A 60 -7.49 4.77 4.53
N THR A 61 -6.50 5.64 4.60
CA THR A 61 -6.26 6.55 5.72
C THR A 61 -6.23 7.99 5.20
N TYR A 62 -7.04 8.87 5.76
CA TYR A 62 -7.06 10.29 5.41
C TYR A 62 -6.41 11.08 6.54
N ILE A 63 -5.43 11.91 6.22
CA ILE A 63 -4.50 12.48 7.18
C ILE A 63 -4.42 14.00 6.98
N ASP A 64 -4.51 14.77 8.07
CA ASP A 64 -4.35 16.21 8.04
C ASP A 64 -2.88 16.61 7.82
N GLN A 65 -2.64 17.87 7.51
CA GLN A 65 -1.32 18.44 7.23
C GLN A 65 -0.31 18.21 8.38
N ASP A 66 -0.78 18.18 9.61
CA ASP A 66 0.05 17.96 10.80
C ASP A 66 0.29 16.47 11.12
N GLY A 67 -0.23 15.57 10.31
CA GLY A 67 -0.13 14.12 10.51
C GLY A 67 -1.25 13.51 11.33
N THR A 68 -2.21 14.30 11.79
CA THR A 68 -3.39 13.79 12.51
C THR A 68 -4.28 12.97 11.57
N VAL A 69 -4.65 11.76 11.98
CA VAL A 69 -5.54 10.90 11.20
C VAL A 69 -6.98 11.39 11.35
N LEU A 70 -7.62 11.72 10.23
CA LEU A 70 -8.99 12.20 10.17
C LEU A 70 -10.00 11.09 9.86
N PHE A 71 -9.58 10.06 9.11
CA PHE A 71 -10.41 8.92 8.74
C PHE A 71 -9.54 7.70 8.48
N ASP A 72 -10.05 6.53 8.84
CA ASP A 72 -9.46 5.23 8.49
C ASP A 72 -10.60 4.22 8.30
N ASN A 73 -10.55 3.41 7.24
CA ASN A 73 -11.63 2.46 6.95
C ASN A 73 -11.52 1.14 7.72
N GLU A 74 -10.45 0.92 8.48
CA GLU A 74 -10.23 -0.31 9.24
C GLU A 74 -10.09 -0.09 10.74
N ALA A 75 -9.44 1.02 11.16
CA ALA A 75 -9.12 1.27 12.56
C ALA A 75 -9.93 2.43 13.13
N ASP A 76 -10.08 2.45 14.45
CA ASP A 76 -10.66 3.58 15.16
C ASP A 76 -9.64 4.75 15.19
N VAL A 77 -10.04 5.86 14.60
CA VAL A 77 -9.20 7.07 14.49
C VAL A 77 -8.78 7.59 15.87
N SER A 78 -9.63 7.45 16.88
CA SER A 78 -9.34 7.92 18.25
C SER A 78 -8.15 7.20 18.90
N GLU A 79 -7.85 5.98 18.45
CA GLU A 79 -6.75 5.17 18.96
C GLU A 79 -5.49 5.28 18.11
N MET A 80 -5.55 5.98 16.99
CA MET A 80 -4.43 6.10 16.06
C MET A 80 -3.49 7.21 16.46
N LYS A 81 -2.19 6.91 16.41
CA LYS A 81 -1.12 7.89 16.63
C LYS A 81 -0.98 8.80 15.42
N ASN A 82 -0.35 9.95 15.65
CA ASN A 82 0.02 10.86 14.57
C ASN A 82 0.94 10.18 13.55
N HIS A 83 0.73 10.45 12.26
CA HIS A 83 1.42 9.81 11.15
C HIS A 83 2.50 10.69 10.50
N SER A 84 2.84 11.83 11.10
CA SER A 84 3.86 12.75 10.55
C SER A 84 5.26 12.13 10.40
N ASP A 85 5.56 11.09 11.17
CA ASP A 85 6.83 10.36 11.13
C ASP A 85 6.90 9.29 10.02
N ARG A 86 5.78 9.05 9.32
CA ARG A 86 5.72 8.01 8.29
C ARG A 86 6.43 8.45 7.01
N THR A 87 7.26 7.58 6.47
CA THR A 87 8.08 7.86 5.27
C THR A 87 7.22 8.29 4.07
N GLU A 88 6.14 7.56 3.78
CA GLU A 88 5.23 7.88 2.69
C GLU A 88 4.55 9.23 2.88
N PHE A 89 4.18 9.57 4.11
CA PHE A 89 3.59 10.86 4.44
C PHE A 89 4.58 12.01 4.19
N GLN A 90 5.80 11.88 4.70
CA GLN A 90 6.84 12.89 4.51
C GLN A 90 7.19 13.11 3.03
N LYS A 91 7.26 12.04 2.26
CA LYS A 91 7.49 12.11 0.81
C LYS A 91 6.32 12.80 0.10
N ALA A 92 5.08 12.51 0.50
CA ALA A 92 3.90 13.15 -0.08
C ALA A 92 3.87 14.65 0.22
N GLU A 93 4.24 15.07 1.43
CA GLU A 93 4.36 16.48 1.78
C GLU A 93 5.41 17.20 0.92
N LYS A 94 6.55 16.57 0.72
CA LYS A 94 7.68 17.18 0.01
C LYS A 94 7.53 17.15 -1.50
N TYR A 95 7.03 16.05 -2.07
CA TYR A 95 7.02 15.80 -3.52
C TYR A 95 5.61 15.72 -4.12
N GLY A 96 4.56 15.79 -3.31
CA GLY A 96 3.18 15.61 -3.74
C GLY A 96 2.69 14.17 -3.69
N ALA A 97 3.56 13.19 -3.80
CA ALA A 97 3.26 11.77 -3.64
C ALA A 97 4.46 11.03 -3.07
N GLY A 98 4.22 9.93 -2.39
CA GLY A 98 5.29 9.12 -1.81
C GLY A 98 4.89 7.67 -1.64
N GLU A 99 5.87 6.79 -1.75
CA GLU A 99 5.73 5.36 -1.57
C GLU A 99 6.67 4.87 -0.48
N SER A 100 6.22 3.86 0.25
CA SER A 100 7.08 3.09 1.15
C SER A 100 6.57 1.67 1.27
N SER A 101 7.37 0.79 1.83
CA SER A 101 6.96 -0.57 2.14
C SER A 101 7.55 -1.01 3.46
N ARG A 102 6.82 -1.86 4.16
CA ARG A 102 7.26 -2.46 5.42
C ARG A 102 7.08 -3.96 5.33
N TYR A 103 8.09 -4.67 5.77
CA TYR A 103 8.10 -6.13 5.77
C TYR A 103 8.00 -6.66 7.20
N SER A 104 7.13 -7.65 7.41
CA SER A 104 7.02 -8.37 8.66
C SER A 104 7.63 -9.77 8.50
N ASP A 105 8.80 -10.00 9.10
CA ASP A 105 9.47 -11.31 9.08
C ASP A 105 8.62 -12.40 9.74
N THR A 106 7.89 -12.03 10.79
CA THR A 106 7.04 -12.97 11.54
C THR A 106 5.87 -13.48 10.72
N LEU A 107 5.26 -12.61 9.91
CA LEU A 107 4.06 -12.93 9.13
C LEU A 107 4.36 -13.19 7.65
N SER A 108 5.63 -13.01 7.21
CA SER A 108 6.03 -13.07 5.79
C SER A 108 5.15 -12.17 4.90
N GLU A 109 4.80 -11.01 5.42
CA GLU A 109 3.94 -10.03 4.75
C GLU A 109 4.71 -8.76 4.46
N LYS A 110 4.50 -8.22 3.27
CA LYS A 110 4.98 -6.91 2.86
C LYS A 110 3.78 -5.99 2.67
N THR A 111 3.75 -4.90 3.40
CA THR A 111 2.73 -3.86 3.23
C THR A 111 3.29 -2.74 2.37
N ILE A 112 2.60 -2.43 1.29
CA ILE A 112 2.94 -1.35 0.36
C ILE A 112 2.06 -0.16 0.71
N TYR A 113 2.67 1.01 0.87
CA TYR A 113 1.99 2.27 1.17
C TYR A 113 2.18 3.25 0.02
N TYR A 114 1.10 3.89 -0.36
CA TYR A 114 1.11 5.01 -1.29
C TYR A 114 0.39 6.20 -0.66
N ALA A 115 1.02 7.35 -0.63
CA ALA A 115 0.45 8.59 -0.10
C ALA A 115 0.41 9.66 -1.18
N LEU A 116 -0.72 10.35 -1.28
CA LEU A 116 -0.95 11.43 -2.25
C LEU A 116 -1.40 12.68 -1.49
N ARG A 117 -0.71 13.80 -1.69
CA ARG A 117 -1.12 15.09 -1.13
C ARG A 117 -2.21 15.72 -1.98
N LEU A 118 -3.29 16.15 -1.35
CA LEU A 118 -4.39 16.86 -1.97
C LEU A 118 -4.09 18.37 -2.06
N LYS A 119 -4.93 19.10 -2.78
CA LYS A 119 -4.75 20.56 -3.00
C LYS A 119 -4.78 21.38 -1.72
N ASP A 120 -5.54 20.94 -0.73
CA ASP A 120 -5.65 21.61 0.59
C ASP A 120 -4.51 21.26 1.55
N GLY A 121 -3.55 20.41 1.12
CA GLY A 121 -2.44 19.97 1.93
C GLY A 121 -2.69 18.72 2.76
N THR A 122 -3.91 18.20 2.79
CA THR A 122 -4.19 16.89 3.40
C THR A 122 -3.57 15.77 2.58
N VAL A 123 -3.41 14.60 3.19
CA VAL A 123 -2.77 13.45 2.56
C VAL A 123 -3.73 12.25 2.59
N LEU A 124 -3.88 11.62 1.44
CA LEU A 124 -4.62 10.37 1.30
C LEU A 124 -3.60 9.22 1.19
N ARG A 125 -3.64 8.28 2.11
CA ARG A 125 -2.75 7.12 2.13
C ARG A 125 -3.53 5.84 1.90
N LEU A 126 -3.07 5.04 0.94
CA LEU A 126 -3.57 3.71 0.67
C LEU A 126 -2.52 2.66 1.01
N SER A 127 -2.96 1.51 1.49
CA SER A 127 -2.06 0.39 1.74
C SER A 127 -2.66 -0.94 1.31
N LEU A 128 -1.78 -1.82 0.79
CA LEU A 128 -2.09 -3.20 0.44
C LEU A 128 -1.08 -4.13 1.09
N ILE A 129 -1.55 -5.28 1.54
CA ILE A 129 -0.68 -6.34 2.05
C ILE A 129 -0.35 -7.29 0.91
N HIS A 130 0.95 -7.47 0.64
CA HIS A 130 1.47 -8.43 -0.30
C HIS A 130 2.10 -9.61 0.45
N ILE A 131 1.51 -10.79 0.31
CA ILE A 131 2.04 -12.01 0.92
C ILE A 131 3.17 -12.53 0.06
N SER A 132 4.39 -12.57 0.63
CA SER A 132 5.61 -12.96 -0.10
C SER A 132 5.79 -14.47 -0.26
N GLU A 133 5.05 -15.28 0.51
CA GLU A 133 5.10 -16.74 0.46
C GLU A 133 3.72 -17.35 0.24
N PRO A 134 3.30 -17.62 -1.01
CA PRO A 134 1.97 -18.19 -1.28
C PRO A 134 1.73 -19.56 -0.61
N THR A 135 2.78 -20.36 -0.40
CA THR A 135 2.67 -21.66 0.27
C THR A 135 2.23 -21.58 1.74
N ARG A 136 2.51 -20.47 2.40
CA ARG A 136 2.13 -20.27 3.81
C ARG A 136 0.63 -20.02 3.98
N GLN A 137 0.00 -19.41 3.00
CA GLN A 137 -1.43 -19.16 2.99
C GLN A 137 -2.23 -20.46 2.85
N GLU A 138 -1.73 -21.42 2.08
CA GLU A 138 -2.32 -22.74 1.95
C GLU A 138 -2.22 -23.58 3.24
N ALA A 139 -1.15 -23.38 4.01
CA ALA A 139 -0.96 -24.07 5.29
C ALA A 139 -1.89 -23.56 6.41
N ILE A 140 -2.44 -22.38 6.30
CA ILE A 140 -3.34 -21.75 7.28
C ILE A 140 -4.82 -22.02 6.95
N SER A 141 -5.10 -22.26 5.70
CA SER A 141 -6.45 -22.60 5.23
C SER A 141 -6.70 -24.10 5.29
#